data_8ccf15d23c2cf8a747dbecb514d6b341
#
_entry.id   8ccf15d23c2cf8a747dbecb514d6b341
#
_cell.length_a   1.000
_cell.length_b   1.000
_cell.length_c   1.000
_cell.angle_alpha   90.00
_cell.angle_beta   90.00
_cell.angle_gamma   90.00
#
_symmetry.space_group_name_H-M   'P 1'
#
loop_
_entity.id
_entity.type
_entity.pdbx_description
1 polymer ?
#
loop_
_entity_poly.entity_id
_entity_poly.type
_entity_poly.pdbx_seq_one_letter_code
_entity_poly.pdbx_strand_id
1 'polypeptide(L)'
;QSLSQIIKTYFNKKKVNNLDIVTFNDGDSLLSDKSQKDIVFLDVEMPGFDGIYVGNELKKQNESAIIFIVTSHLEYLDAAMRFHVFRYLSKPIDKQRLFHNLDDALELYYSINQKIAVETKSGVTSVLTCDIVYVEAKGRKVIVHTATADLDSTQTLQFWIEHLPQATFFQSHRSYIVNMTMVTSFDHELIYLCDGQFTAYLTRRKFTEFKRAYLMFMESKR
;
A
#
# COMPACT_ATOMS: atom_id res chain seq x y z
N GLN A 1 -2.46 17.74 25.40
CA GLN A 1 -3.09 16.44 25.12
C GLN A 1 -2.00 15.50 24.58
N SER A 2 -2.00 14.23 25.02
CA SER A 2 -1.09 13.22 24.44
C SER A 2 -1.45 12.93 22.98
N LEU A 3 -0.47 12.49 22.19
CA LEU A 3 -0.70 12.10 20.78
C LEU A 3 -1.81 11.04 20.66
N SER A 4 -1.81 10.04 21.53
CA SER A 4 -2.84 8.98 21.55
C SER A 4 -4.26 9.54 21.77
N GLN A 5 -4.43 10.56 22.60
CA GLN A 5 -5.73 11.21 22.82
C GLN A 5 -6.20 12.00 21.59
N ILE A 6 -5.26 12.66 20.88
CA ILE A 6 -5.57 13.40 19.66
C ILE A 6 -6.00 12.42 18.56
N ILE A 7 -5.28 11.30 18.42
CA ILE A 7 -5.59 10.23 17.45
C ILE A 7 -6.97 9.62 17.77
N LYS A 8 -7.25 9.26 19.04
CA LYS A 8 -8.58 8.75 19.44
C LYS A 8 -9.69 9.74 19.08
N THR A 9 -9.46 11.03 19.32
CA THR A 9 -10.45 12.07 18.98
C THR A 9 -10.72 12.12 17.48
N TYR A 10 -9.69 11.96 16.64
CA TYR A 10 -9.82 11.94 15.19
C TYR A 10 -10.65 10.73 14.72
N PHE A 11 -10.29 9.52 15.13
CA PHE A 11 -10.98 8.30 14.70
C PHE A 11 -12.42 8.22 15.20
N ASN A 12 -12.69 8.73 16.42
CA ASN A 12 -14.06 8.86 16.91
C ASN A 12 -14.93 9.77 16.04
N LYS A 13 -14.36 10.90 15.54
CA LYS A 13 -15.07 11.78 14.59
C LYS A 13 -15.34 11.09 13.25
N LYS A 14 -14.45 10.22 12.80
CA LYS A 14 -14.60 9.42 11.57
C LYS A 14 -15.52 8.20 11.77
N LYS A 15 -16.03 7.95 12.98
CA LYS A 15 -16.89 6.78 13.32
C LYS A 15 -16.19 5.43 13.02
N VAL A 16 -14.87 5.37 13.17
CA VAL A 16 -14.10 4.12 13.06
C VAL A 16 -14.20 3.39 14.41
N ASN A 17 -14.88 2.25 14.42
CA ASN A 17 -15.18 1.51 15.66
C ASN A 17 -14.13 0.45 16.01
N ASN A 18 -13.35 -0.02 15.05
CA ASN A 18 -12.32 -1.07 15.23
C ASN A 18 -10.92 -0.43 15.23
N LEU A 19 -10.66 0.42 16.22
CA LEU A 19 -9.36 1.05 16.42
C LEU A 19 -8.69 0.45 17.64
N ASP A 20 -7.55 -0.19 17.45
CA ASP A 20 -6.64 -0.58 18.52
C ASP A 20 -5.44 0.37 18.54
N ILE A 21 -5.17 0.99 19.69
CA ILE A 21 -4.03 1.89 19.88
C ILE A 21 -3.14 1.31 20.97
N VAL A 22 -1.98 0.81 20.54
CA VAL A 22 -0.95 0.29 21.43
C VAL A 22 0.17 1.32 21.55
N THR A 23 0.69 1.50 22.75
CA THR A 23 1.80 2.41 23.03
C THR A 23 3.01 1.61 23.52
N PHE A 24 4.16 1.84 22.92
CA PHE A 24 5.44 1.24 23.29
C PHE A 24 6.35 2.33 23.88
N ASN A 25 7.18 1.97 24.85
CA ASN A 25 8.09 2.90 25.52
C ASN A 25 9.47 2.96 24.84
N ASP A 26 9.80 1.96 24.03
CA ASP A 26 11.09 1.80 23.35
C ASP A 26 10.94 1.05 22.02
N GLY A 27 11.99 1.11 21.20
CA GLY A 27 12.00 0.47 19.88
C GLY A 27 12.04 -1.05 19.93
N ASP A 28 12.70 -1.63 20.94
CA ASP A 28 12.83 -3.09 21.08
C ASP A 28 11.48 -3.77 21.32
N SER A 29 10.68 -3.22 22.23
CA SER A 29 9.34 -3.72 22.52
C SER A 29 8.42 -3.59 21.31
N LEU A 30 8.54 -2.50 20.55
CA LEU A 30 7.78 -2.30 19.32
C LEU A 30 8.15 -3.32 18.23
N LEU A 31 9.45 -3.59 18.02
CA LEU A 31 9.92 -4.56 17.02
C LEU A 31 9.64 -6.02 17.41
N SER A 32 9.63 -6.30 18.72
CA SER A 32 9.35 -7.65 19.24
C SER A 32 7.89 -8.02 19.21
N ASP A 33 7.00 -7.04 19.16
CA ASP A 33 5.55 -7.24 19.03
C ASP A 33 5.22 -7.66 17.60
N LYS A 34 4.69 -8.87 17.45
CA LYS A 34 4.35 -9.49 16.14
C LYS A 34 2.97 -9.13 15.63
N SER A 35 2.20 -8.30 16.34
CA SER A 35 0.91 -7.83 15.84
C SER A 35 1.10 -6.98 14.58
N GLN A 36 0.15 -7.06 13.66
CA GLN A 36 0.18 -6.22 12.48
C GLN A 36 -0.03 -4.76 12.90
N LYS A 37 0.79 -3.87 12.37
CA LYS A 37 0.73 -2.44 12.61
C LYS A 37 0.44 -1.73 11.30
N ASP A 38 -0.74 -1.08 11.21
CA ASP A 38 -1.17 -0.40 10.00
C ASP A 38 -0.60 1.01 9.93
N ILE A 39 -0.67 1.76 11.04
CA ILE A 39 -0.16 3.13 11.14
C ILE A 39 0.72 3.22 12.40
N VAL A 40 1.94 3.70 12.24
CA VAL A 40 2.91 3.85 13.33
C VAL A 40 3.32 5.31 13.47
N PHE A 41 3.26 5.83 14.69
CA PHE A 41 3.84 7.12 15.07
C PHE A 41 5.11 6.86 15.86
N LEU A 42 6.23 7.25 15.31
CA LEU A 42 7.55 6.88 15.80
C LEU A 42 8.33 8.13 16.20
N ASP A 43 8.73 8.21 17.45
CA ASP A 43 9.68 9.22 17.89
C ASP A 43 11.09 8.80 17.44
N VAL A 44 11.92 9.76 17.05
CA VAL A 44 13.31 9.48 16.71
C VAL A 44 14.12 9.27 17.98
N GLU A 45 13.87 10.08 19.00
CA GLU A 45 14.56 10.02 20.28
C GLU A 45 13.85 9.07 21.24
N MET A 46 14.25 7.82 21.21
CA MET A 46 13.74 6.78 22.11
C MET A 46 14.90 6.09 22.84
N PRO A 47 14.68 5.56 24.04
CA PRO A 47 15.65 4.66 24.68
C PRO A 47 15.92 3.42 23.82
N GLY A 48 17.19 2.97 23.76
CA GLY A 48 17.58 1.81 22.96
C GLY A 48 17.87 2.17 21.51
N PHE A 49 17.17 1.53 20.56
CA PHE A 49 17.30 1.84 19.14
C PHE A 49 16.67 3.18 18.80
N ASP A 50 17.33 3.96 17.94
CA ASP A 50 16.75 5.18 17.41
C ASP A 50 15.54 4.91 16.50
N GLY A 51 14.65 5.89 16.36
CA GLY A 51 13.43 5.75 15.56
C GLY A 51 13.69 5.51 14.08
N ILE A 52 14.85 5.92 13.55
CA ILE A 52 15.21 5.70 12.13
C ILE A 52 15.50 4.21 11.90
N TYR A 53 16.28 3.59 12.79
CA TYR A 53 16.55 2.15 12.74
C TYR A 53 15.25 1.34 12.88
N VAL A 54 14.43 1.69 13.90
CA VAL A 54 13.14 1.02 14.15
C VAL A 54 12.21 1.15 12.95
N GLY A 55 12.12 2.32 12.32
CA GLY A 55 11.31 2.54 11.13
C GLY A 55 11.75 1.67 9.94
N ASN A 56 13.06 1.54 9.71
CA ASN A 56 13.61 0.65 8.69
C ASN A 56 13.22 -0.81 8.93
N GLU A 57 13.38 -1.30 10.16
CA GLU A 57 13.04 -2.69 10.50
C GLU A 57 11.54 -2.96 10.41
N LEU A 58 10.69 -2.01 10.82
CA LEU A 58 9.24 -2.11 10.63
C LEU A 58 8.85 -2.21 9.15
N LYS A 59 9.48 -1.43 8.27
CA LYS A 59 9.24 -1.49 6.83
C LYS A 59 9.68 -2.82 6.21
N LYS A 60 10.74 -3.44 6.69
CA LYS A 60 11.14 -4.79 6.27
C LYS A 60 10.13 -5.85 6.72
N GLN A 61 9.54 -5.70 7.92
CA GLN A 61 8.52 -6.62 8.43
C GLN A 61 7.17 -6.44 7.75
N ASN A 62 6.78 -5.20 7.45
CA ASN A 62 5.54 -4.83 6.78
C ASN A 62 5.75 -3.59 5.90
N GLU A 63 5.97 -3.80 4.61
CA GLU A 63 6.17 -2.72 3.63
C GLU A 63 4.96 -1.78 3.55
N SER A 64 3.75 -2.30 3.81
CA SER A 64 2.50 -1.55 3.78
C SER A 64 2.27 -0.67 5.02
N ALA A 65 3.06 -0.80 6.09
CA ALA A 65 2.91 0.02 7.29
C ALA A 65 3.11 1.51 6.97
N ILE A 66 2.19 2.35 7.40
CA ILE A 66 2.25 3.80 7.23
C ILE A 66 2.97 4.40 8.44
N ILE A 67 4.19 4.93 8.23
CA ILE A 67 5.04 5.42 9.31
C ILE A 67 5.07 6.93 9.33
N PHE A 68 4.66 7.52 10.45
CA PHE A 68 4.85 8.93 10.80
C PHE A 68 6.05 9.06 11.72
N ILE A 69 7.00 9.92 11.38
CA ILE A 69 8.06 10.33 12.30
C ILE A 69 7.57 11.54 13.09
N VAL A 70 7.70 11.50 14.42
CA VAL A 70 7.27 12.56 15.32
C VAL A 70 8.46 12.96 16.21
N THR A 71 9.08 14.12 15.93
CA THR A 71 10.29 14.53 16.68
C THR A 71 10.41 16.05 16.78
N SER A 72 11.25 16.51 17.71
CA SER A 72 11.65 17.94 17.81
C SER A 72 12.83 18.29 16.90
N HIS A 73 13.51 17.27 16.34
CA HIS A 73 14.80 17.39 15.66
C HIS A 73 14.65 17.24 14.16
N LEU A 74 14.84 18.35 13.43
CA LEU A 74 14.73 18.41 11.96
C LEU A 74 15.93 17.78 11.24
N GLU A 75 17.07 17.63 11.90
CA GLU A 75 18.29 17.03 11.36
C GLU A 75 18.14 15.56 10.95
N TYR A 76 17.16 14.86 11.50
CA TYR A 76 16.85 13.47 11.12
C TYR A 76 15.99 13.32 9.87
N LEU A 77 15.56 14.44 9.25
CA LEU A 77 14.68 14.41 8.09
C LEU A 77 15.28 13.60 6.92
N ASP A 78 16.55 13.84 6.59
CA ASP A 78 17.23 13.16 5.48
C ASP A 78 17.38 11.65 5.72
N ALA A 79 17.66 11.26 6.98
CA ALA A 79 17.75 9.86 7.36
C ALA A 79 16.38 9.16 7.32
N ALA A 80 15.32 9.84 7.76
CA ALA A 80 13.96 9.33 7.72
C ALA A 80 13.44 9.13 6.29
N MET A 81 13.84 10.00 5.35
CA MET A 81 13.44 9.89 3.94
C MET A 81 13.94 8.60 3.26
N ARG A 82 15.01 7.98 3.77
CA ARG A 82 15.62 6.77 3.16
C ARG A 82 14.77 5.52 3.25
N PHE A 83 13.85 5.43 4.20
CA PHE A 83 12.96 4.26 4.37
C PHE A 83 11.49 4.53 4.08
N HIS A 84 11.21 5.53 3.21
CA HIS A 84 9.86 5.84 2.76
C HIS A 84 8.88 6.16 3.90
N VAL A 85 9.28 7.11 4.77
CA VAL A 85 8.36 7.68 5.77
C VAL A 85 7.19 8.34 5.09
N PHE A 86 5.99 8.07 5.59
CA PHE A 86 4.78 8.70 5.03
C PHE A 86 4.76 10.20 5.27
N ARG A 87 5.00 10.62 6.52
CA ARG A 87 5.05 12.06 6.88
C ARG A 87 5.96 12.27 8.09
N TYR A 88 6.49 13.47 8.13
CA TYR A 88 7.27 13.98 9.25
C TYR A 88 6.44 15.03 10.02
N LEU A 89 6.33 14.87 11.34
CA LEU A 89 5.60 15.74 12.24
C LEU A 89 6.54 16.33 13.28
N SER A 90 6.69 17.66 13.30
CA SER A 90 7.47 18.33 14.33
C SER A 90 6.68 18.48 15.63
N LYS A 91 7.35 18.32 16.77
CA LYS A 91 6.80 18.69 18.09
C LYS A 91 6.95 20.21 18.31
N PRO A 92 5.98 20.91 18.89
CA PRO A 92 4.66 20.42 19.32
C PRO A 92 3.76 20.09 18.13
N ILE A 93 2.95 19.01 18.25
CA ILE A 93 2.10 18.54 17.16
C ILE A 93 0.93 19.51 16.94
N ASP A 94 0.87 20.07 15.74
CA ASP A 94 -0.32 20.79 15.27
C ASP A 94 -1.46 19.80 14.97
N LYS A 95 -2.59 19.99 15.65
CA LYS A 95 -3.74 19.10 15.56
C LYS A 95 -4.42 19.12 14.20
N GLN A 96 -4.50 20.29 13.55
CA GLN A 96 -5.14 20.42 12.23
C GLN A 96 -4.29 19.73 11.17
N ARG A 97 -2.97 19.96 11.20
CA ARG A 97 -2.01 19.32 10.32
C ARG A 97 -2.00 17.80 10.52
N LEU A 98 -2.04 17.32 11.77
CA LEU A 98 -2.13 15.89 12.05
C LEU A 98 -3.41 15.28 11.47
N PHE A 99 -4.56 15.94 11.60
CA PHE A 99 -5.82 15.44 11.07
C PHE A 99 -5.82 15.36 9.55
N HIS A 100 -5.28 16.37 8.87
CA HIS A 100 -5.12 16.32 7.42
C HIS A 100 -4.19 15.17 6.97
N ASN A 101 -3.05 15.00 7.63
CA ASN A 101 -2.14 13.91 7.34
C ASN A 101 -2.75 12.53 7.65
N LEU A 102 -3.64 12.43 8.63
CA LEU A 102 -4.39 11.19 8.91
C LEU A 102 -5.46 10.93 7.84
N ASP A 103 -6.09 11.96 7.27
CA ASP A 103 -6.98 11.78 6.12
C ASP A 103 -6.23 11.17 4.93
N ASP A 104 -5.05 11.72 4.58
CA ASP A 104 -4.18 11.17 3.53
C ASP A 104 -3.73 9.73 3.84
N ALA A 105 -3.37 9.45 5.10
CA ALA A 105 -2.95 8.11 5.54
C ALA A 105 -4.09 7.08 5.44
N LEU A 106 -5.31 7.48 5.79
CA LEU A 106 -6.47 6.60 5.65
C LEU A 106 -6.82 6.34 4.18
N GLU A 107 -6.72 7.34 3.32
CA GLU A 107 -6.90 7.15 1.88
C GLU A 107 -5.90 6.14 1.32
N LEU A 108 -4.62 6.26 1.71
CA LEU A 108 -3.59 5.30 1.35
C LEU A 108 -3.88 3.91 1.93
N TYR A 109 -4.24 3.83 3.23
CA TYR A 109 -4.57 2.57 3.90
C TYR A 109 -5.71 1.84 3.21
N TYR A 110 -6.80 2.54 2.88
CA TYR A 110 -7.93 1.94 2.18
C TYR A 110 -7.57 1.53 0.76
N SER A 111 -6.73 2.29 0.06
CA SER A 111 -6.29 1.92 -1.29
C SER A 111 -5.44 0.63 -1.30
N ILE A 112 -4.60 0.44 -0.28
CA ILE A 112 -3.76 -0.76 -0.13
C ILE A 112 -4.59 -1.96 0.36
N ASN A 113 -5.51 -1.74 1.30
CA ASN A 113 -6.28 -2.79 1.96
C ASN A 113 -7.67 -3.02 1.35
N GLN A 114 -7.92 -2.47 0.17
CA GLN A 114 -9.18 -2.69 -0.52
C GLN A 114 -9.35 -4.17 -0.85
N LYS A 115 -10.46 -4.77 -0.38
CA LYS A 115 -10.85 -6.12 -0.74
C LYS A 115 -11.84 -6.12 -1.88
N ILE A 116 -11.68 -7.08 -2.77
CA ILE A 116 -12.62 -7.35 -3.85
C ILE A 116 -13.09 -8.80 -3.77
N ALA A 117 -14.37 -9.02 -4.03
CA ALA A 117 -14.94 -10.35 -4.09
C ALA A 117 -14.66 -10.96 -5.46
N VAL A 118 -13.99 -12.10 -5.49
CA VAL A 118 -13.81 -12.94 -6.68
C VAL A 118 -14.86 -14.04 -6.66
N GLU A 119 -15.87 -13.92 -7.51
CA GLU A 119 -16.85 -14.98 -7.69
C GLU A 119 -16.28 -16.06 -8.59
N THR A 120 -16.34 -17.29 -8.13
CA THR A 120 -15.93 -18.50 -8.85
C THR A 120 -17.09 -19.48 -8.93
N LYS A 121 -16.98 -20.54 -9.71
CA LYS A 121 -18.00 -21.60 -9.75
C LYS A 121 -18.19 -22.32 -8.43
N SER A 122 -17.17 -22.32 -7.57
CA SER A 122 -17.17 -22.98 -6.27
C SER A 122 -17.60 -22.09 -5.09
N GLY A 123 -17.74 -20.80 -5.30
CA GLY A 123 -18.09 -19.84 -4.24
C GLY A 123 -17.49 -18.46 -4.45
N VAL A 124 -17.43 -17.67 -3.37
CA VAL A 124 -16.91 -16.31 -3.37
C VAL A 124 -15.67 -16.26 -2.47
N THR A 125 -14.56 -15.74 -2.99
CA THR A 125 -13.32 -15.51 -2.26
C THR A 125 -13.06 -14.01 -2.15
N SER A 126 -12.81 -13.51 -0.94
CA SER A 126 -12.39 -12.12 -0.72
C SER A 126 -10.87 -12.01 -0.87
N VAL A 127 -10.41 -11.19 -1.79
CA VAL A 127 -8.99 -10.99 -2.09
C VAL A 127 -8.62 -9.52 -1.87
N LEU A 128 -7.47 -9.24 -1.28
CA LEU A 128 -6.92 -7.90 -1.24
C LEU A 128 -6.50 -7.48 -2.66
N THR A 129 -6.83 -6.27 -3.06
CA THR A 129 -6.44 -5.79 -4.40
C THR A 129 -4.92 -5.72 -4.56
N CYS A 130 -4.18 -5.47 -3.48
CA CYS A 130 -2.72 -5.49 -3.50
C CYS A 130 -2.13 -6.90 -3.74
N ASP A 131 -2.87 -7.98 -3.43
CA ASP A 131 -2.41 -9.36 -3.68
C ASP A 131 -2.63 -9.79 -5.15
N ILE A 132 -3.47 -9.06 -5.89
CA ILE A 132 -3.72 -9.35 -7.30
C ILE A 132 -2.51 -8.89 -8.13
N VAL A 133 -1.85 -9.83 -8.81
CA VAL A 133 -0.72 -9.55 -9.70
C VAL A 133 -1.22 -9.04 -11.05
N TYR A 134 -2.15 -9.75 -11.66
CA TYR A 134 -2.83 -9.35 -12.90
C TYR A 134 -4.14 -10.12 -13.10
N VAL A 135 -4.97 -9.63 -13.99
CA VAL A 135 -6.20 -10.32 -14.43
C VAL A 135 -6.08 -10.62 -15.92
N GLU A 136 -6.36 -11.88 -16.30
CA GLU A 136 -6.27 -12.39 -17.66
C GLU A 136 -7.61 -12.88 -18.18
N ALA A 137 -8.00 -12.45 -19.38
CA ALA A 137 -9.08 -13.08 -20.15
C ALA A 137 -8.47 -14.14 -21.07
N LYS A 138 -8.68 -15.42 -20.77
CA LYS A 138 -8.16 -16.56 -21.53
C LYS A 138 -9.29 -17.42 -22.05
N GLY A 139 -9.53 -17.35 -23.34
CA GLY A 139 -10.66 -18.06 -23.96
C GLY A 139 -12.01 -17.52 -23.45
N ARG A 140 -12.77 -18.39 -22.77
CA ARG A 140 -14.08 -18.04 -22.18
C ARG A 140 -14.01 -17.75 -20.67
N LYS A 141 -12.81 -17.73 -20.11
CA LYS A 141 -12.58 -17.54 -18.68
C LYS A 141 -11.89 -16.22 -18.41
N VAL A 142 -12.12 -15.68 -17.24
CA VAL A 142 -11.30 -14.62 -16.67
C VAL A 142 -10.60 -15.19 -15.43
N ILE A 143 -9.29 -15.07 -15.37
CA ILE A 143 -8.46 -15.61 -14.28
C ILE A 143 -7.88 -14.41 -13.54
N VAL A 144 -8.05 -14.40 -12.22
CA VAL A 144 -7.41 -13.45 -11.31
C VAL A 144 -6.18 -14.15 -10.74
N HIS A 145 -5.01 -13.69 -11.15
CA HIS A 145 -3.73 -14.21 -10.68
C HIS A 145 -3.27 -13.45 -9.44
N THR A 146 -3.06 -14.16 -8.36
CA THR A 146 -2.44 -13.65 -7.13
C THR A 146 -1.04 -14.25 -6.96
N ALA A 147 -0.26 -13.75 -6.01
CA ALA A 147 1.06 -14.33 -5.71
C ALA A 147 1.00 -15.81 -5.26
N THR A 148 -0.17 -16.26 -4.76
CA THR A 148 -0.33 -17.58 -4.13
C THR A 148 -1.31 -18.51 -4.85
N ALA A 149 -2.21 -17.97 -5.69
CA ALA A 149 -3.27 -18.76 -6.33
C ALA A 149 -3.83 -18.10 -7.59
N ASP A 150 -4.36 -18.92 -8.48
CA ASP A 150 -5.16 -18.51 -9.63
C ASP A 150 -6.65 -18.76 -9.34
N LEU A 151 -7.48 -17.74 -9.54
CA LEU A 151 -8.91 -17.82 -9.29
C LEU A 151 -9.69 -17.66 -10.60
N ASP A 152 -10.43 -18.74 -11.01
CA ASP A 152 -11.31 -18.71 -12.19
C ASP A 152 -12.55 -17.84 -11.90
N SER A 153 -12.51 -16.56 -12.25
CA SER A 153 -13.63 -15.65 -12.03
C SER A 153 -14.79 -15.89 -13.00
N THR A 154 -16.01 -15.83 -12.48
CA THR A 154 -17.25 -15.83 -13.31
C THR A 154 -17.55 -14.47 -13.91
N GLN A 155 -16.89 -13.42 -13.41
CA GLN A 155 -17.06 -12.04 -13.83
C GLN A 155 -16.26 -11.75 -15.10
N THR A 156 -16.73 -10.78 -15.88
CA THR A 156 -16.08 -10.38 -17.13
C THR A 156 -14.84 -9.54 -16.90
N LEU A 157 -13.93 -9.45 -17.89
CA LEU A 157 -12.79 -8.55 -17.81
C LEU A 157 -13.22 -7.09 -17.66
N GLN A 158 -14.35 -6.70 -18.25
CA GLN A 158 -14.90 -5.35 -18.12
C GLN A 158 -15.29 -5.03 -16.68
N PHE A 159 -15.89 -5.98 -15.94
CA PHE A 159 -16.12 -5.84 -14.51
C PHE A 159 -14.83 -5.50 -13.76
N TRP A 160 -13.75 -6.21 -14.04
CA TRP A 160 -12.45 -5.99 -13.38
C TRP A 160 -11.85 -4.62 -13.73
N ILE A 161 -12.00 -4.14 -14.97
CA ILE A 161 -11.58 -2.78 -15.37
C ILE A 161 -12.29 -1.71 -14.54
N GLU A 162 -13.58 -1.90 -14.26
CA GLU A 162 -14.42 -0.92 -13.57
C GLU A 162 -14.25 -0.94 -12.04
N HIS A 163 -13.88 -2.10 -11.46
CA HIS A 163 -13.85 -2.30 -10.01
C HIS A 163 -12.44 -2.31 -9.40
N LEU A 164 -11.39 -2.51 -10.22
CA LEU A 164 -10.02 -2.40 -9.73
C LEU A 164 -9.59 -0.92 -9.66
N PRO A 165 -8.78 -0.54 -8.64
CA PRO A 165 -8.30 0.83 -8.49
C PRO A 165 -7.48 1.29 -9.70
N GLN A 166 -7.97 2.27 -10.44
CA GLN A 166 -7.31 2.80 -11.65
C GLN A 166 -5.95 3.45 -11.35
N ALA A 167 -5.70 3.88 -10.11
CA ALA A 167 -4.42 4.42 -9.68
C ALA A 167 -3.29 3.37 -9.66
N THR A 168 -3.64 2.09 -9.49
CA THR A 168 -2.68 0.99 -9.36
C THR A 168 -2.80 -0.07 -10.44
N PHE A 169 -3.93 -0.15 -11.15
CA PHE A 169 -4.15 -1.12 -12.21
C PHE A 169 -4.22 -0.46 -13.58
N PHE A 170 -3.64 -1.13 -14.56
CA PHE A 170 -3.61 -0.66 -15.95
C PHE A 170 -3.98 -1.78 -16.93
N GLN A 171 -4.89 -1.51 -17.86
CA GLN A 171 -5.20 -2.44 -18.96
C GLN A 171 -4.12 -2.38 -20.03
N SER A 172 -3.15 -3.28 -19.98
CA SER A 172 -2.00 -3.36 -20.89
C SER A 172 -2.32 -3.98 -22.26
N HIS A 173 -3.33 -4.86 -22.29
CA HIS A 173 -3.79 -5.55 -23.48
C HIS A 173 -5.32 -5.72 -23.42
N ARG A 174 -5.98 -6.01 -24.54
CA ARG A 174 -7.42 -6.32 -24.55
C ARG A 174 -7.83 -7.47 -23.61
N SER A 175 -6.87 -8.32 -23.22
CA SER A 175 -7.07 -9.46 -22.35
C SER A 175 -6.29 -9.38 -21.04
N TYR A 176 -5.58 -8.29 -20.74
CA TYR A 176 -4.75 -8.18 -19.55
C TYR A 176 -4.97 -6.86 -18.82
N ILE A 177 -5.13 -6.95 -17.50
CA ILE A 177 -5.08 -5.83 -16.57
C ILE A 177 -3.97 -6.14 -15.57
N VAL A 178 -2.96 -5.28 -15.45
CA VAL A 178 -1.79 -5.50 -14.61
C VAL A 178 -1.79 -4.59 -13.40
N ASN A 179 -1.32 -5.09 -12.29
CA ASN A 179 -1.06 -4.30 -11.08
C ASN A 179 0.32 -3.62 -11.23
N MET A 180 0.34 -2.31 -11.32
CA MET A 180 1.57 -1.52 -11.48
C MET A 180 2.48 -1.60 -10.25
N THR A 181 1.95 -1.96 -9.07
CA THR A 181 2.76 -2.16 -7.86
C THR A 181 3.68 -3.37 -7.96
N MET A 182 3.31 -4.36 -8.78
CA MET A 182 4.01 -5.63 -8.97
C MET A 182 4.98 -5.63 -10.16
N VAL A 183 5.04 -4.52 -10.92
CA VAL A 183 5.88 -4.43 -12.12
C VAL A 183 7.34 -4.27 -11.73
N THR A 184 8.18 -5.18 -12.20
CA THR A 184 9.64 -5.14 -12.04
C THR A 184 10.30 -4.44 -13.25
N SER A 185 9.87 -4.80 -14.45
CA SER A 185 10.36 -4.21 -15.71
C SER A 185 9.36 -4.42 -16.83
N PHE A 186 9.53 -3.75 -17.96
CA PHE A 186 8.73 -3.97 -19.16
C PHE A 186 9.48 -3.55 -20.42
N ASP A 187 9.13 -4.19 -21.54
CA ASP A 187 9.57 -3.84 -22.87
C ASP A 187 8.37 -3.49 -23.77
N HIS A 188 8.54 -3.51 -25.10
CA HIS A 188 7.50 -3.14 -26.06
C HIS A 188 6.37 -4.18 -26.21
N GLU A 189 6.53 -5.39 -25.68
CA GLU A 189 5.62 -6.52 -25.87
C GLU A 189 5.19 -7.18 -24.55
N LEU A 190 6.03 -7.12 -23.51
CA LEU A 190 5.82 -7.80 -22.25
C LEU A 190 6.01 -6.88 -21.05
N ILE A 191 5.27 -7.16 -20.01
CA ILE A 191 5.44 -6.63 -18.66
C ILE A 191 5.85 -7.79 -17.76
N TYR A 192 6.95 -7.63 -17.03
CA TYR A 192 7.48 -8.58 -16.06
C TYR A 192 7.03 -8.17 -14.65
N LEU A 193 6.44 -9.10 -13.91
CA LEU A 193 5.84 -8.86 -12.60
C LEU A 193 6.47 -9.80 -11.57
N CYS A 194 6.56 -9.36 -10.30
CA CYS A 194 7.10 -10.14 -9.19
C CYS A 194 8.47 -10.76 -9.54
N ASP A 195 9.46 -9.93 -9.86
CA ASP A 195 10.82 -10.35 -10.24
C ASP A 195 10.88 -11.34 -11.42
N GLY A 196 9.93 -11.18 -12.36
CA GLY A 196 9.85 -12.00 -13.57
C GLY A 196 9.15 -13.35 -13.38
N GLN A 197 8.56 -13.61 -12.21
CA GLN A 197 7.77 -14.83 -11.98
C GLN A 197 6.51 -14.86 -12.84
N PHE A 198 5.96 -13.70 -13.17
CA PHE A 198 4.78 -13.55 -14.02
C PHE A 198 5.08 -12.62 -15.19
N THR A 199 4.37 -12.86 -16.29
CA THR A 199 4.44 -11.98 -17.47
C THR A 199 3.04 -11.67 -17.98
N ALA A 200 2.83 -10.45 -18.47
CA ALA A 200 1.60 -10.03 -19.10
C ALA A 200 1.90 -9.32 -20.43
N TYR A 201 1.00 -9.44 -21.41
CA TYR A 201 1.17 -8.79 -22.70
C TYR A 201 0.94 -7.28 -22.62
N LEU A 202 1.81 -6.54 -23.32
CA LEU A 202 1.68 -5.11 -23.56
C LEU A 202 1.55 -4.86 -25.07
N THR A 203 0.46 -4.21 -25.48
CA THR A 203 0.32 -3.87 -26.91
C THR A 203 1.20 -2.68 -27.26
N ARG A 204 1.79 -2.69 -28.47
CA ARG A 204 2.59 -1.56 -29.00
C ARG A 204 1.84 -0.22 -28.92
N ARG A 205 0.53 -0.22 -29.14
CA ARG A 205 -0.31 0.98 -29.04
C ARG A 205 -0.40 1.52 -27.62
N LYS A 206 -0.36 0.65 -26.62
CA LYS A 206 -0.45 1.02 -25.19
C LYS A 206 0.90 1.25 -24.53
N PHE A 207 2.01 0.95 -25.21
CA PHE A 207 3.35 1.09 -24.62
C PHE A 207 3.62 2.51 -24.10
N THR A 208 3.38 3.54 -24.92
CA THR A 208 3.62 4.93 -24.53
C THR A 208 2.70 5.37 -23.39
N GLU A 209 1.41 4.95 -23.43
CA GLU A 209 0.44 5.24 -22.39
C GLU A 209 0.81 4.55 -21.08
N PHE A 210 1.16 3.26 -21.14
CA PHE A 210 1.60 2.48 -19.98
C PHE A 210 2.87 3.07 -19.34
N LYS A 211 3.89 3.36 -20.17
CA LYS A 211 5.14 3.98 -19.69
C LYS A 211 4.87 5.28 -18.94
N ARG A 212 4.01 6.14 -19.50
CA ARG A 212 3.62 7.39 -18.84
C ARG A 212 2.88 7.13 -17.52
N ALA A 213 1.88 6.24 -17.53
CA ALA A 213 1.13 5.88 -16.33
C ALA A 213 2.04 5.30 -15.24
N TYR A 214 2.95 4.42 -15.60
CA TYR A 214 3.90 3.81 -14.67
C TYR A 214 4.88 4.83 -14.07
N LEU A 215 5.41 5.75 -14.87
CA LEU A 215 6.30 6.81 -14.36
C LEU A 215 5.55 7.74 -13.40
N MET A 216 4.32 8.16 -13.74
CA MET A 216 3.48 8.97 -12.83
C MET A 216 3.16 8.20 -11.53
N PHE A 217 2.87 6.90 -11.64
CA PHE A 217 2.66 6.04 -10.48
C PHE A 217 3.92 5.97 -9.59
N MET A 218 5.11 5.84 -10.18
CA MET A 218 6.38 5.83 -9.42
C MET A 218 6.68 7.20 -8.77
N GLU A 219 6.32 8.30 -9.43
CA GLU A 219 6.47 9.65 -8.88
C GLU A 219 5.52 9.91 -7.72
N SER A 220 4.28 9.38 -7.78
CA SER A 220 3.29 9.52 -6.71
C SER A 220 3.66 8.75 -5.43
N LYS A 221 4.58 7.78 -5.53
CA LYS A 221 5.12 7.02 -4.40
C LYS A 221 6.36 7.68 -3.76
N ARG A 222 6.88 8.75 -4.35
CA ARG A 222 7.98 9.54 -3.77
C ARG A 222 7.42 10.64 -2.89
#